data_48020496fb2412248e26cd2015906da9
#
_entry.id   48020496fb2412248e26cd2015906da9
#
_cell.length_a   1.000
_cell.length_b   1.000
_cell.length_c   1.000
_cell.angle_alpha   90.00
_cell.angle_beta   90.00
_cell.angle_gamma   90.00
#
_symmetry.space_group_name_H-M   'P 1'
#
loop_
_entity.id
_entity.type
_entity.pdbx_description
1 polymer ?
#
loop_
_entity_poly.entity_id
_entity_poly.type
_entity_poly.pdbx_seq_one_letter_code
_entity_poly.pdbx_strand_id
1 'polypeptide(L)'
;MIKDNNLDVKYVIVSEAGASVYSASELAAKEHPDINVSIRGAISIARRIQDPLAELIKIDPKSIGVGQYQHDVNGKRLEEVLDGVVEDAVNSVGADLNTASASLLEHVAGISSAVAKNIVAYREENGEFKSRSEIKKVSKLGPKAFTQCAGFLRIPEAKNPLDNTGVHPESYAICKQLLENL
;
A
#
# COMPACT_ATOMS: atom_id res chain seq x y z
N MET A 1 16.84 28.99 10.99
CA MET A 1 15.63 29.37 10.21
C MET A 1 14.32 29.14 10.98
N ILE A 2 13.92 27.91 11.33
CA ILE A 2 12.65 27.67 12.08
C ILE A 2 12.71 28.31 13.46
N LYS A 3 13.76 28.02 14.24
CA LYS A 3 13.97 28.60 15.57
C LYS A 3 14.18 30.11 15.54
N ASP A 4 14.93 30.60 14.56
CA ASP A 4 15.30 32.01 14.44
C ASP A 4 14.11 32.91 14.08
N ASN A 5 13.09 32.35 13.41
CA ASN A 5 11.85 33.05 13.03
C ASN A 5 10.67 32.72 13.94
N ASN A 6 10.89 32.00 15.04
CA ASN A 6 9.86 31.58 16.01
C ASN A 6 8.63 30.94 15.36
N LEU A 7 8.86 30.07 14.33
CA LEU A 7 7.81 29.39 13.62
C LEU A 7 7.35 28.15 14.41
N ASP A 8 6.06 28.02 14.65
CA ASP A 8 5.45 26.82 15.26
C ASP A 8 5.24 25.73 14.22
N VAL A 9 6.35 25.26 13.65
CA VAL A 9 6.37 24.15 12.66
C VAL A 9 7.34 23.07 13.12
N LYS A 10 6.96 21.83 12.93
CA LYS A 10 7.82 20.67 13.17
C LYS A 10 8.52 20.29 11.87
N TYR A 11 9.70 19.69 12.00
CA TYR A 11 10.42 19.11 10.85
C TYR A 11 10.79 17.67 11.14
N VAL A 12 10.91 16.88 10.08
CA VAL A 12 11.37 15.49 10.14
C VAL A 12 12.29 15.22 8.97
N ILE A 13 13.30 14.39 9.19
CA ILE A 13 14.20 13.94 8.14
C ILE A 13 13.63 12.65 7.55
N VAL A 14 13.42 12.64 6.24
CA VAL A 14 12.88 11.50 5.51
C VAL A 14 13.94 10.99 4.54
N SER A 15 14.09 9.67 4.42
CA SER A 15 14.97 9.06 3.43
C SER A 15 14.51 9.39 2.01
N GLU A 16 15.44 9.84 1.16
CA GLU A 16 15.19 10.08 -0.26
C GLU A 16 15.50 8.86 -1.15
N ALA A 17 15.92 7.73 -0.55
CA ALA A 17 16.31 6.54 -1.31
C ALA A 17 15.28 6.17 -2.38
N GLY A 18 15.73 6.02 -3.63
CA GLY A 18 14.89 5.68 -4.78
C GLY A 18 13.94 6.78 -5.28
N ALA A 19 13.89 7.98 -4.66
CA ALA A 19 12.99 9.05 -5.11
C ALA A 19 13.28 9.51 -6.54
N SER A 20 14.54 9.54 -6.95
CA SER A 20 14.94 9.84 -8.32
C SER A 20 14.49 8.76 -9.31
N VAL A 21 14.56 7.49 -8.93
CA VAL A 21 14.09 6.37 -9.75
C VAL A 21 12.58 6.49 -9.96
N TYR A 22 11.81 6.68 -8.89
CA TYR A 22 10.38 6.90 -8.98
C TYR A 22 10.04 8.10 -9.86
N SER A 23 10.66 9.26 -9.62
CA SER A 23 10.31 10.50 -10.31
C SER A 23 10.48 10.43 -11.83
N ALA A 24 11.43 9.62 -12.31
CA ALA A 24 11.69 9.36 -13.72
C ALA A 24 10.85 8.21 -14.30
N SER A 25 10.08 7.49 -13.49
CA SER A 25 9.29 6.33 -13.91
C SER A 25 8.05 6.73 -14.71
N GLU A 26 7.55 5.78 -15.52
CA GLU A 26 6.29 5.91 -16.23
C GLU A 26 5.10 6.06 -15.26
N LEU A 27 5.16 5.40 -14.10
CA LEU A 27 4.16 5.50 -13.04
C LEU A 27 4.06 6.94 -12.53
N ALA A 28 5.19 7.57 -12.20
CA ALA A 28 5.21 8.95 -11.74
C ALA A 28 4.73 9.95 -12.81
N ALA A 29 5.00 9.64 -14.08
CA ALA A 29 4.50 10.44 -15.20
C ALA A 29 2.97 10.35 -15.33
N LYS A 30 2.39 9.18 -15.06
CA LYS A 30 0.93 8.98 -15.06
C LYS A 30 0.25 9.60 -13.84
N GLU A 31 0.86 9.47 -12.65
CA GLU A 31 0.32 10.07 -11.42
C GLU A 31 0.38 11.61 -11.43
N HIS A 32 1.38 12.17 -12.08
CA HIS A 32 1.66 13.61 -12.09
C HIS A 32 2.07 14.09 -13.49
N PRO A 33 1.17 14.09 -14.49
CA PRO A 33 1.51 14.38 -15.88
C PRO A 33 2.08 15.81 -16.09
N ASP A 34 1.54 16.78 -15.36
CA ASP A 34 1.89 18.21 -15.54
C ASP A 34 3.00 18.69 -14.60
N ILE A 35 3.60 17.78 -13.80
CA ILE A 35 4.61 18.12 -12.81
C ILE A 35 5.98 17.66 -13.30
N ASN A 36 7.00 18.50 -13.16
CA ASN A 36 8.37 18.14 -13.55
C ASN A 36 8.97 17.05 -12.63
N VAL A 37 10.00 16.36 -13.13
CA VAL A 37 10.64 15.22 -12.47
C VAL A 37 11.13 15.55 -11.05
N SER A 38 11.74 16.73 -10.86
CA SER A 38 12.28 17.11 -9.53
C SER A 38 11.17 17.28 -8.49
N ILE A 39 10.05 17.88 -8.88
CA ILE A 39 8.90 18.07 -7.98
C ILE A 39 8.20 16.75 -7.72
N ARG A 40 8.10 15.82 -8.69
CA ARG A 40 7.59 14.46 -8.46
C ARG A 40 8.36 13.73 -7.37
N GLY A 41 9.70 13.85 -7.39
CA GLY A 41 10.58 13.31 -6.35
C GLY A 41 10.28 13.92 -4.96
N ALA A 42 10.14 15.25 -4.90
CA ALA A 42 9.81 15.94 -3.66
C ALA A 42 8.44 15.54 -3.10
N ILE A 43 7.43 15.37 -3.95
CA ILE A 43 6.09 14.88 -3.56
C ILE A 43 6.20 13.47 -2.97
N SER A 44 6.94 12.56 -3.62
CA SER A 44 7.14 11.20 -3.11
C SER A 44 7.80 11.20 -1.74
N ILE A 45 8.86 11.98 -1.53
CA ILE A 45 9.55 12.10 -0.23
C ILE A 45 8.57 12.62 0.84
N ALA A 46 7.77 13.64 0.52
CA ALA A 46 6.80 14.20 1.45
C ALA A 46 5.70 13.18 1.83
N ARG A 47 5.20 12.43 0.87
CA ARG A 47 4.18 11.39 1.08
C ARG A 47 4.66 10.21 1.94
N ARG A 48 5.98 9.94 2.00
CA ARG A 48 6.54 8.91 2.89
C ARG A 48 6.29 9.18 4.38
N ILE A 49 6.00 10.42 4.75
CA ILE A 49 5.60 10.76 6.13
C ILE A 49 4.17 10.28 6.41
N GLN A 50 3.31 10.29 5.40
CA GLN A 50 1.91 9.93 5.53
C GLN A 50 1.73 8.40 5.42
N ASP A 51 2.29 7.81 4.38
CA ASP A 51 2.26 6.36 4.12
C ASP A 51 3.56 5.91 3.44
N PRO A 52 4.57 5.51 4.24
CA PRO A 52 5.86 5.07 3.71
C PRO A 52 5.73 3.84 2.83
N LEU A 53 4.84 2.90 3.16
CA LEU A 53 4.68 1.67 2.41
C LEU A 53 4.08 1.93 1.03
N ALA A 54 3.03 2.73 0.94
CA ALA A 54 2.38 3.09 -0.32
C ALA A 54 3.32 3.81 -1.30
N GLU A 55 4.29 4.57 -0.78
CA GLU A 55 5.27 5.26 -1.63
C GLU A 55 6.47 4.36 -1.99
N LEU A 56 7.01 3.61 -1.04
CA LEU A 56 8.19 2.77 -1.27
C LEU A 56 7.89 1.59 -2.20
N ILE A 57 6.67 1.06 -2.18
CA ILE A 57 6.24 -0.02 -3.07
C ILE A 57 6.30 0.35 -4.57
N LYS A 58 6.31 1.64 -4.89
CA LYS A 58 6.42 2.14 -6.25
C LYS A 58 7.84 2.05 -6.83
N ILE A 59 8.80 1.65 -6.02
CA ILE A 59 10.23 1.63 -6.35
C ILE A 59 10.71 0.19 -6.31
N ASP A 60 11.29 -0.29 -7.39
CA ASP A 60 11.94 -1.61 -7.42
C ASP A 60 13.04 -1.66 -6.33
N PRO A 61 12.96 -2.60 -5.36
CA PRO A 61 13.95 -2.72 -4.29
C PRO A 61 15.39 -2.84 -4.79
N LYS A 62 15.61 -3.45 -5.96
CA LYS A 62 16.95 -3.54 -6.58
C LYS A 62 17.55 -2.17 -6.90
N SER A 63 16.70 -1.19 -7.16
CA SER A 63 17.13 0.18 -7.49
C SER A 63 17.60 0.98 -6.27
N ILE A 64 17.29 0.52 -5.06
CA ILE A 64 17.67 1.20 -3.80
C ILE A 64 18.96 0.61 -3.22
N GLY A 65 19.36 -0.55 -3.68
CA GLY A 65 20.50 -1.30 -3.12
C GLY A 65 20.11 -2.10 -1.88
N VAL A 66 19.96 -3.42 -2.06
CA VAL A 66 19.54 -4.35 -0.99
C VAL A 66 20.73 -5.04 -0.31
N GLY A 67 21.91 -4.94 -0.88
CA GLY A 67 23.12 -5.52 -0.31
C GLY A 67 24.38 -5.23 -1.09
N GLN A 68 25.52 -5.29 -0.42
CA GLN A 68 26.84 -5.00 -0.99
C GLN A 68 27.17 -5.87 -2.21
N TYR A 69 26.74 -7.14 -2.19
CA TYR A 69 27.03 -8.13 -3.22
C TYR A 69 25.84 -8.43 -4.14
N GLN A 70 24.87 -7.53 -4.25
CA GLN A 70 23.68 -7.78 -5.09
C GLN A 70 24.02 -8.00 -6.57
N HIS A 71 25.16 -7.50 -7.05
CA HIS A 71 25.62 -7.67 -8.43
C HIS A 71 26.27 -9.04 -8.68
N ASP A 72 26.64 -9.74 -7.62
CA ASP A 72 27.33 -11.03 -7.69
C ASP A 72 26.34 -12.22 -7.62
N VAL A 73 25.08 -11.95 -7.35
CA VAL A 73 24.01 -12.96 -7.27
C VAL A 73 23.19 -13.04 -8.54
N ASN A 74 22.48 -14.15 -8.71
CA ASN A 74 21.56 -14.31 -9.85
C ASN A 74 20.42 -13.27 -9.76
N GLY A 75 20.36 -12.34 -10.71
CA GLY A 75 19.42 -11.22 -10.71
C GLY A 75 17.93 -11.65 -10.72
N LYS A 76 17.57 -12.71 -11.44
CA LYS A 76 16.20 -13.24 -11.44
C LYS A 76 15.82 -13.81 -10.07
N ARG A 77 16.75 -14.57 -9.47
CA ARG A 77 16.48 -15.15 -8.15
C ARG A 77 16.38 -14.08 -7.07
N LEU A 78 17.20 -13.03 -7.17
CA LEU A 78 17.10 -11.87 -6.28
C LEU A 78 15.73 -11.18 -6.41
N GLU A 79 15.25 -10.96 -7.64
CA GLU A 79 13.95 -10.37 -7.93
C GLU A 79 12.81 -11.19 -7.31
N GLU A 80 12.75 -12.50 -7.59
CA GLU A 80 11.74 -13.40 -7.02
C GLU A 80 11.70 -13.35 -5.47
N VAL A 81 12.88 -13.32 -4.83
CA VAL A 81 12.95 -13.27 -3.38
C VAL A 81 12.51 -11.91 -2.85
N LEU A 82 12.91 -10.82 -3.49
CA LEU A 82 12.52 -9.47 -3.09
C LEU A 82 11.01 -9.24 -3.26
N ASP A 83 10.42 -9.73 -4.35
CA ASP A 83 8.97 -9.66 -4.57
C ASP A 83 8.23 -10.40 -3.44
N GLY A 84 8.69 -11.59 -3.07
CA GLY A 84 8.12 -12.31 -1.92
C GLY A 84 8.24 -11.55 -0.59
N VAL A 85 9.38 -10.92 -0.33
CA VAL A 85 9.57 -10.09 0.88
C VAL A 85 8.64 -8.89 0.88
N VAL A 86 8.45 -8.26 -0.27
CA VAL A 86 7.52 -7.12 -0.43
C VAL A 86 6.09 -7.57 -0.18
N GLU A 87 5.65 -8.69 -0.77
CA GLU A 87 4.32 -9.24 -0.52
C GLU A 87 4.11 -9.57 0.96
N ASP A 88 5.06 -10.21 1.62
CA ASP A 88 5.00 -10.53 3.05
C ASP A 88 4.89 -9.25 3.90
N ALA A 89 5.67 -8.22 3.57
CA ALA A 89 5.62 -6.94 4.28
C ALA A 89 4.25 -6.26 4.12
N VAL A 90 3.72 -6.18 2.89
CA VAL A 90 2.40 -5.59 2.62
C VAL A 90 1.30 -6.36 3.35
N ASN A 91 1.31 -7.69 3.28
CA ASN A 91 0.29 -8.51 3.93
C ASN A 91 0.39 -8.47 5.46
N SER A 92 1.58 -8.33 6.02
CA SER A 92 1.79 -8.18 7.47
C SER A 92 1.21 -6.86 7.99
N VAL A 93 1.46 -5.75 7.32
CA VAL A 93 0.92 -4.42 7.68
C VAL A 93 -0.57 -4.33 7.36
N GLY A 94 -0.96 -4.85 6.21
CA GLY A 94 -2.28 -4.70 5.62
C GLY A 94 -2.41 -3.40 4.82
N ALA A 95 -3.29 -3.42 3.83
CA ALA A 95 -3.55 -2.29 2.94
C ALA A 95 -4.90 -1.63 3.27
N ASP A 96 -4.91 -0.31 3.42
CA ASP A 96 -6.17 0.44 3.56
C ASP A 96 -6.91 0.45 2.22
N LEU A 97 -8.11 -0.12 2.21
CA LEU A 97 -8.92 -0.30 1.02
C LEU A 97 -9.34 1.04 0.38
N ASN A 98 -9.47 2.09 1.18
CA ASN A 98 -9.94 3.39 0.74
C ASN A 98 -8.81 4.31 0.27
N THR A 99 -7.57 4.12 0.74
CA THR A 99 -6.46 5.01 0.42
C THR A 99 -5.37 4.35 -0.44
N ALA A 100 -5.24 3.02 -0.39
CA ALA A 100 -4.20 2.29 -1.11
C ALA A 100 -4.25 2.53 -2.64
N SER A 101 -3.07 2.70 -3.24
CA SER A 101 -2.92 2.76 -4.69
C SER A 101 -3.13 1.37 -5.34
N ALA A 102 -3.39 1.33 -6.64
CA ALA A 102 -3.45 0.07 -7.36
C ALA A 102 -2.14 -0.71 -7.23
N SER A 103 -0.99 -0.03 -7.27
CA SER A 103 0.33 -0.65 -7.10
C SER A 103 0.48 -1.32 -5.73
N LEU A 104 -0.02 -0.71 -4.64
CA LEU A 104 0.00 -1.33 -3.32
C LEU A 104 -0.94 -2.53 -3.24
N LEU A 105 -2.15 -2.40 -3.79
CA LEU A 105 -3.14 -3.47 -3.78
C LEU A 105 -2.71 -4.71 -4.57
N GLU A 106 -1.89 -4.56 -5.61
CA GLU A 106 -1.33 -5.68 -6.39
C GLU A 106 -0.45 -6.64 -5.57
N HIS A 107 0.14 -6.15 -4.47
CA HIS A 107 0.94 -6.97 -3.54
C HIS A 107 0.10 -7.61 -2.42
N VAL A 108 -1.20 -7.36 -2.37
CA VAL A 108 -2.08 -8.05 -1.44
C VAL A 108 -2.42 -9.44 -1.99
N ALA A 109 -2.23 -10.48 -1.17
CA ALA A 109 -2.51 -11.85 -1.55
C ALA A 109 -3.94 -12.01 -2.14
N GLY A 110 -4.04 -12.63 -3.29
CA GLY A 110 -5.32 -12.86 -3.99
C GLY A 110 -5.82 -11.68 -4.84
N ILE A 111 -5.12 -10.56 -4.90
CA ILE A 111 -5.46 -9.40 -5.73
C ILE A 111 -4.55 -9.36 -6.96
N SER A 112 -5.12 -9.54 -8.15
CA SER A 112 -4.40 -9.33 -9.41
C SER A 112 -4.38 -7.85 -9.81
N SER A 113 -3.47 -7.46 -10.73
CA SER A 113 -3.40 -6.09 -11.27
C SER A 113 -4.75 -5.57 -11.80
N ALA A 114 -5.51 -6.43 -12.49
CA ALA A 114 -6.83 -6.07 -12.98
C ALA A 114 -7.84 -5.82 -11.86
N VAL A 115 -7.79 -6.61 -10.79
CA VAL A 115 -8.65 -6.43 -9.61
C VAL A 115 -8.25 -5.18 -8.84
N ALA A 116 -6.96 -4.92 -8.64
CA ALA A 116 -6.45 -3.72 -7.99
C ALA A 116 -6.97 -2.43 -8.66
N LYS A 117 -6.89 -2.37 -10.00
CA LYS A 117 -7.44 -1.26 -10.78
C LYS A 117 -8.95 -1.13 -10.64
N ASN A 118 -9.67 -2.25 -10.62
CA ASN A 118 -11.12 -2.25 -10.44
C ASN A 118 -11.53 -1.81 -9.03
N ILE A 119 -10.74 -2.09 -7.99
CA ILE A 119 -10.98 -1.60 -6.63
C ILE A 119 -10.87 -0.07 -6.60
N VAL A 120 -9.82 0.48 -7.20
CA VAL A 120 -9.63 1.93 -7.28
C VAL A 120 -10.76 2.59 -8.05
N ALA A 121 -11.11 2.08 -9.24
CA ALA A 121 -12.21 2.59 -10.05
C ALA A 121 -13.55 2.51 -9.30
N TYR A 122 -13.81 1.40 -8.62
CA TYR A 122 -15.05 1.23 -7.84
C TYR A 122 -15.20 2.30 -6.75
N ARG A 123 -14.14 2.60 -5.98
CA ARG A 123 -14.21 3.63 -4.94
C ARG A 123 -14.33 5.04 -5.50
N GLU A 124 -13.75 5.31 -6.68
CA GLU A 124 -13.88 6.60 -7.37
C GLU A 124 -15.32 6.83 -7.86
N GLU A 125 -16.00 5.78 -8.31
CA GLU A 125 -17.39 5.84 -8.82
C GLU A 125 -18.44 5.80 -7.71
N ASN A 126 -18.22 4.96 -6.66
CA ASN A 126 -19.24 4.66 -5.65
C ASN A 126 -18.92 5.23 -4.26
N GLY A 127 -17.78 5.89 -4.10
CA GLY A 127 -17.28 6.37 -2.83
C GLY A 127 -16.56 5.28 -2.01
N GLU A 128 -16.20 5.63 -0.78
CA GLU A 128 -15.43 4.78 0.12
C GLU A 128 -16.16 3.49 0.51
N PHE A 129 -15.42 2.41 0.61
CA PHE A 129 -15.89 1.16 1.20
C PHE A 129 -16.19 1.34 2.69
N LYS A 130 -17.36 0.89 3.12
CA LYS A 130 -17.80 0.96 4.54
C LYS A 130 -17.58 -0.36 5.28
N SER A 131 -17.32 -1.44 4.58
CA SER A 131 -17.00 -2.76 5.14
C SER A 131 -16.16 -3.60 4.16
N ARG A 132 -15.39 -4.54 4.70
CA ARG A 132 -14.64 -5.49 3.85
C ARG A 132 -15.53 -6.31 2.93
N SER A 133 -16.77 -6.59 3.34
CA SER A 133 -17.73 -7.36 2.53
C SER A 133 -18.12 -6.65 1.23
N GLU A 134 -18.02 -5.31 1.18
CA GLU A 134 -18.36 -4.55 -0.01
C GLU A 134 -17.40 -4.76 -1.17
N ILE A 135 -16.17 -5.23 -0.91
CA ILE A 135 -15.21 -5.54 -1.97
C ILE A 135 -15.72 -6.64 -2.92
N LYS A 136 -16.67 -7.46 -2.47
CA LYS A 136 -17.34 -8.47 -3.32
C LYS A 136 -18.12 -7.87 -4.48
N LYS A 137 -18.44 -6.58 -4.42
CA LYS A 137 -19.11 -5.83 -5.49
C LYS A 137 -18.15 -5.43 -6.61
N VAL A 138 -16.83 -5.54 -6.36
CA VAL A 138 -15.80 -5.15 -7.33
C VAL A 138 -15.74 -6.18 -8.46
N SER A 139 -15.74 -5.67 -9.69
CA SER A 139 -15.66 -6.50 -10.90
C SER A 139 -14.39 -7.36 -10.91
N LYS A 140 -14.52 -8.60 -11.34
CA LYS A 140 -13.47 -9.63 -11.42
C LYS A 140 -12.94 -10.14 -10.07
N LEU A 141 -13.44 -9.68 -8.95
CA LEU A 141 -13.09 -10.22 -7.64
C LEU A 141 -14.05 -11.37 -7.31
N GLY A 142 -13.59 -12.60 -7.54
CA GLY A 142 -14.38 -13.80 -7.24
C GLY A 142 -14.34 -14.19 -5.76
N PRO A 143 -15.20 -15.15 -5.34
CA PRO A 143 -15.25 -15.60 -3.94
C PRO A 143 -13.91 -16.10 -3.40
N LYS A 144 -13.14 -16.84 -4.22
CA LYS A 144 -11.81 -17.35 -3.84
C LYS A 144 -10.82 -16.21 -3.58
N ALA A 145 -10.80 -15.21 -4.45
CA ALA A 145 -9.95 -14.03 -4.28
C ALA A 145 -10.34 -13.24 -3.02
N PHE A 146 -11.64 -13.10 -2.75
CA PHE A 146 -12.12 -12.48 -1.51
C PHE A 146 -11.61 -13.21 -0.27
N THR A 147 -11.74 -14.53 -0.21
CA THR A 147 -11.22 -15.33 0.92
C THR A 147 -9.72 -15.16 1.10
N GLN A 148 -8.96 -15.01 0.03
CA GLN A 148 -7.51 -14.81 0.10
C GLN A 148 -7.12 -13.41 0.58
N CYS A 149 -7.78 -12.35 0.10
CA CYS A 149 -7.36 -10.97 0.37
C CYS A 149 -8.00 -10.34 1.61
N ALA A 150 -9.17 -10.80 2.05
CA ALA A 150 -9.98 -10.10 3.05
C ALA A 150 -9.26 -9.88 4.39
N GLY A 151 -8.40 -10.81 4.81
CA GLY A 151 -7.61 -10.69 6.04
C GLY A 151 -6.51 -9.62 6.00
N PHE A 152 -6.10 -9.19 4.81
CA PHE A 152 -5.02 -8.24 4.58
C PHE A 152 -5.49 -6.82 4.24
N LEU A 153 -6.78 -6.63 4.07
CA LEU A 153 -7.37 -5.33 3.82
C LEU A 153 -7.80 -4.66 5.13
N ARG A 154 -7.71 -3.35 5.20
CA ARG A 154 -8.09 -2.55 6.37
C ARG A 154 -9.07 -1.46 5.96
N ILE A 155 -9.99 -1.13 6.84
CA ILE A 155 -10.88 0.02 6.71
C ILE A 155 -10.92 0.71 8.09
N PRO A 156 -10.10 1.74 8.33
CA PRO A 156 -10.01 2.41 9.63
C PRO A 156 -11.34 2.96 10.12
N GLU A 157 -12.14 3.53 9.21
CA GLU A 157 -13.42 4.17 9.50
C GLU A 157 -14.63 3.22 9.42
N ALA A 158 -14.39 1.89 9.42
CA ALA A 158 -15.48 0.92 9.33
C ALA A 158 -16.34 0.90 10.60
N LYS A 159 -17.65 0.69 10.44
CA LYS A 159 -18.57 0.48 11.57
C LYS A 159 -18.22 -0.75 12.41
N ASN A 160 -17.70 -1.79 11.78
CA ASN A 160 -17.21 -2.98 12.45
C ASN A 160 -15.72 -2.83 12.73
N PRO A 161 -15.28 -2.69 14.00
CA PRO A 161 -13.86 -2.52 14.32
C PRO A 161 -12.98 -3.65 13.80
N LEU A 162 -13.53 -4.86 13.63
CA LEU A 162 -12.79 -6.00 13.07
C LEU A 162 -12.34 -5.80 11.63
N ASP A 163 -13.00 -4.90 10.88
CA ASP A 163 -12.58 -4.55 9.52
C ASP A 163 -11.28 -3.74 9.48
N ASN A 164 -10.80 -3.23 10.62
CA ASN A 164 -9.49 -2.59 10.76
C ASN A 164 -8.46 -3.49 11.45
N THR A 165 -8.66 -4.79 11.48
CA THR A 165 -7.76 -5.76 12.15
C THR A 165 -7.23 -6.80 11.18
N GLY A 166 -6.28 -7.64 11.60
CA GLY A 166 -5.83 -8.82 10.86
C GLY A 166 -6.80 -10.02 10.91
N VAL A 167 -7.89 -9.90 11.66
CA VAL A 167 -8.87 -11.01 11.79
C VAL A 167 -9.59 -11.21 10.46
N HIS A 168 -9.61 -12.46 10.00
CA HIS A 168 -10.32 -12.81 8.77
C HIS A 168 -11.84 -12.76 8.99
N PRO A 169 -12.65 -12.29 8.03
CA PRO A 169 -14.11 -12.19 8.18
C PRO A 169 -14.82 -13.49 8.59
N GLU A 170 -14.27 -14.64 8.23
CA GLU A 170 -14.78 -15.95 8.65
C GLU A 170 -14.73 -16.17 10.17
N SER A 171 -13.80 -15.52 10.85
CA SER A 171 -13.61 -15.62 12.30
C SER A 171 -14.36 -14.54 13.09
N TYR A 172 -15.11 -13.64 12.44
CA TYR A 172 -15.78 -12.54 13.13
C TYR A 172 -16.81 -13.00 14.17
N ALA A 173 -17.53 -14.08 13.90
CA ALA A 173 -18.51 -14.62 14.85
C ALA A 173 -17.83 -15.09 16.15
N ILE A 174 -16.71 -15.78 16.04
CA ILE A 174 -15.92 -16.26 17.18
C ILE A 174 -15.33 -15.07 17.96
N CYS A 175 -14.77 -14.08 17.27
CA CYS A 175 -14.22 -12.90 17.92
C CYS A 175 -15.28 -12.10 18.68
N LYS A 176 -16.50 -11.97 18.15
CA LYS A 176 -17.60 -11.29 18.83
C LYS A 176 -18.01 -12.03 20.09
N GLN A 177 -18.15 -13.36 20.03
CA GLN A 177 -18.45 -14.18 21.20
C GLN A 177 -17.38 -14.06 22.30
N LEU A 178 -16.10 -14.00 21.91
CA LEU A 178 -15.02 -13.79 22.88
C LEU A 178 -15.12 -12.42 23.56
N LEU A 179 -15.42 -11.37 22.79
CA LEU A 179 -15.56 -10.00 23.32
C LEU A 179 -16.81 -9.83 24.22
N GLU A 180 -17.87 -10.58 23.97
CA GLU A 180 -19.08 -10.57 24.80
C GLU A 180 -18.88 -11.30 26.15
N ASN A 181 -17.87 -12.17 26.24
CA ASN A 181 -17.56 -12.95 27.45
C ASN A 181 -16.42 -12.34 28.30
N LEU A 182 -15.86 -11.20 27.87
CA LEU A 182 -14.86 -10.41 28.61
C LEU A 182 -15.51 -9.26 29.36
#